data_f0df86e81aec3deb1a364eaaece058bc
#
_entry.id   f0df86e81aec3deb1a364eaaece058bc
#
_cell.length_a   1.000
_cell.length_b   1.000
_cell.length_c   1.000
_cell.angle_alpha   90.00
_cell.angle_beta   90.00
_cell.angle_gamma   90.00
#
_symmetry.space_group_name_H-M   'P 1'
#
loop_
_entity.id
_entity.type
_entity.pdbx_description
1 polymer ?
#
loop_
_entity_poly.entity_id
_entity_poly.type
_entity_poly.pdbx_seq_one_letter_code
_entity_poly.pdbx_strand_id
1 'polypeptide(L)'
;MKYNKKNAKEYAFQNMTGIWAAALNPFSEDFSLDENGLRSNLRHWIDDLEIDGFFISGKQGEFFSMSLEERKKSFLIAVEESDGKAQTIVSCSDQNFGTVMELAKYAENIGADYIVVHAPVLNFVSDRREVLINYYSELSSKLNIGIAMWSHPDSGYLMEPELCNEIANLENIVAIKYSVPREMYKRLTELANDRLIVSTASENDWHQNIQELDWKLYLCSSPPFLLQTKNDKRMKKYTDLAFRKDFENSKLICDSLNVVREAFHYSKPQGKPHAHQKYWQELLGQVGGRTRFPNLELTKDERKKIQIAFEASGLIK
;
A
#
# COMPACT_ATOMS: atom_id res chain seq x y z
N MET A 1 -8.59 19.55 -2.49
CA MET A 1 -9.27 18.26 -2.23
C MET A 1 -10.48 18.10 -3.13
N LYS A 2 -10.83 16.88 -3.54
CA LYS A 2 -11.96 16.56 -4.43
C LYS A 2 -13.30 16.41 -3.69
N TYR A 3 -13.31 16.41 -2.37
CA TYR A 3 -14.46 16.25 -1.47
C TYR A 3 -14.28 17.08 -0.19
N ASN A 4 -15.35 17.25 0.57
CA ASN A 4 -15.32 17.83 1.91
C ASN A 4 -15.32 16.67 2.97
N LYS A 5 -14.98 17.01 4.21
CA LYS A 5 -14.88 16.03 5.31
C LYS A 5 -16.13 15.16 5.46
N LYS A 6 -17.33 15.76 5.39
CA LYS A 6 -18.61 15.05 5.56
C LYS A 6 -18.84 13.97 4.51
N ASN A 7 -18.31 14.19 3.31
CA ASN A 7 -18.47 13.28 2.18
C ASN A 7 -17.27 12.34 2.00
N ALA A 8 -16.29 12.35 2.94
CA ALA A 8 -15.05 11.57 2.80
C ALA A 8 -15.32 10.07 2.66
N LYS A 9 -16.26 9.52 3.44
CA LYS A 9 -16.63 8.10 3.36
C LYS A 9 -17.33 7.76 2.04
N GLU A 10 -18.31 8.55 1.65
CA GLU A 10 -19.02 8.36 0.39
C GLU A 10 -18.04 8.41 -0.80
N TYR A 11 -17.18 9.42 -0.83
CA TYR A 11 -16.16 9.53 -1.85
C TYR A 11 -15.20 8.33 -1.84
N ALA A 12 -14.79 7.84 -0.67
CA ALA A 12 -13.93 6.67 -0.56
C ALA A 12 -14.63 5.41 -1.08
N PHE A 13 -15.89 5.14 -0.72
CA PHE A 13 -16.63 3.99 -1.23
C PHE A 13 -16.82 4.01 -2.75
N GLN A 14 -16.88 5.18 -3.36
CA GLN A 14 -16.96 5.33 -4.81
C GLN A 14 -15.63 5.18 -5.53
N ASN A 15 -14.50 5.56 -4.90
CA ASN A 15 -13.21 5.73 -5.58
C ASN A 15 -12.09 4.81 -5.07
N MET A 16 -12.15 4.32 -3.83
CA MET A 16 -11.15 3.36 -3.31
C MET A 16 -11.48 1.93 -3.77
N THR A 17 -11.23 1.66 -5.04
CA THR A 17 -11.49 0.36 -5.65
C THR A 17 -10.30 -0.11 -6.48
N GLY A 18 -10.27 -1.43 -6.81
CA GLY A 18 -9.24 -2.00 -7.67
C GLY A 18 -7.97 -2.42 -6.94
N ILE A 19 -6.89 -2.47 -7.68
CA ILE A 19 -5.57 -2.87 -7.18
C ILE A 19 -4.70 -1.63 -6.94
N TRP A 20 -4.33 -1.41 -5.67
CA TRP A 20 -3.46 -0.30 -5.29
C TRP A 20 -2.08 -0.83 -4.91
N ALA A 21 -1.03 -0.18 -5.38
CA ALA A 21 0.34 -0.58 -5.17
C ALA A 21 1.04 0.27 -4.10
N ALA A 22 1.82 -0.38 -3.24
CA ALA A 22 2.76 0.32 -2.36
C ALA A 22 4.04 0.62 -3.15
N ALA A 23 4.23 1.87 -3.50
CA ALA A 23 5.37 2.32 -4.28
C ALA A 23 6.70 2.09 -3.54
N LEU A 24 7.69 1.59 -4.26
CA LEU A 24 9.09 1.61 -3.85
C LEU A 24 9.67 2.98 -4.26
N ASN A 25 10.35 3.65 -3.35
CA ASN A 25 11.08 4.87 -3.70
C ASN A 25 12.47 4.50 -4.22
N PRO A 26 12.82 4.84 -5.47
CA PRO A 26 14.19 4.66 -5.96
C PRO A 26 15.12 5.68 -5.29
N PHE A 27 16.31 5.23 -4.88
CA PHE A 27 17.36 6.12 -4.41
C PHE A 27 18.57 6.01 -5.32
N SER A 28 19.19 7.16 -5.61
CA SER A 28 20.41 7.29 -6.42
C SER A 28 21.65 6.73 -5.71
N GLU A 29 22.79 6.71 -6.40
CA GLU A 29 24.06 6.22 -5.84
C GLU A 29 24.54 7.04 -4.62
N ASP A 30 24.20 8.31 -4.55
CA ASP A 30 24.46 9.20 -3.40
C ASP A 30 23.37 9.11 -2.30
N PHE A 31 22.45 8.16 -2.42
CA PHE A 31 21.30 7.95 -1.53
C PHE A 31 20.25 9.07 -1.55
N SER A 32 20.30 10.03 -2.46
CA SER A 32 19.19 10.97 -2.66
C SER A 32 17.97 10.27 -3.26
N LEU A 33 16.77 10.85 -3.08
CA LEU A 33 15.57 10.37 -3.77
C LEU A 33 15.73 10.60 -5.28
N ASP A 34 15.63 9.55 -6.07
CA ASP A 34 15.57 9.64 -7.54
C ASP A 34 14.15 10.07 -7.97
N GLU A 35 13.93 11.38 -8.03
CA GLU A 35 12.64 11.95 -8.40
C GLU A 35 12.23 11.55 -9.82
N ASN A 36 13.18 11.51 -10.77
CA ASN A 36 12.90 11.14 -12.16
C ASN A 36 12.55 9.67 -12.29
N GLY A 37 13.27 8.80 -11.58
CA GLY A 37 12.98 7.38 -11.51
C GLY A 37 11.61 7.11 -10.91
N LEU A 38 11.23 7.80 -9.82
CA LEU A 38 9.90 7.67 -9.24
C LEU A 38 8.80 8.12 -10.19
N ARG A 39 8.97 9.26 -10.89
CA ARG A 39 8.03 9.74 -11.91
C ARG A 39 7.88 8.75 -13.05
N SER A 40 8.99 8.23 -13.57
CA SER A 40 8.99 7.22 -14.63
C SER A 40 8.22 5.95 -14.24
N ASN A 41 8.47 5.47 -13.02
CA ASN A 41 7.77 4.30 -12.51
C ASN A 41 6.26 4.55 -12.38
N LEU A 42 5.85 5.67 -11.80
CA LEU A 42 4.42 6.00 -11.62
C LEU A 42 3.69 6.07 -12.97
N ARG A 43 4.27 6.74 -13.99
CA ARG A 43 3.69 6.79 -15.34
C ARG A 43 3.54 5.38 -15.93
N HIS A 44 4.58 4.56 -15.85
CA HIS A 44 4.52 3.17 -16.31
C HIS A 44 3.44 2.35 -15.58
N TRP A 45 3.33 2.52 -14.28
CA TRP A 45 2.33 1.79 -13.49
C TRP A 45 0.90 2.22 -13.81
N ILE A 46 0.69 3.52 -14.12
CA ILE A 46 -0.61 4.05 -14.52
C ILE A 46 -0.95 3.64 -15.96
N ASP A 47 -0.09 3.99 -16.90
CA ASP A 47 -0.43 3.93 -18.32
C ASP A 47 -0.26 2.51 -18.91
N ASP A 48 0.74 1.74 -18.43
CA ASP A 48 1.02 0.40 -18.96
C ASP A 48 0.44 -0.72 -18.09
N LEU A 49 0.48 -0.60 -16.75
CA LEU A 49 0.05 -1.66 -15.85
C LEU A 49 -1.40 -1.48 -15.35
N GLU A 50 -2.02 -0.33 -15.61
CA GLU A 50 -3.40 -0.02 -15.22
C GLU A 50 -3.65 -0.18 -13.71
N ILE A 51 -2.70 0.30 -12.88
CA ILE A 51 -2.83 0.29 -11.43
C ILE A 51 -3.77 1.41 -11.00
N ASP A 52 -4.78 1.07 -10.18
CA ASP A 52 -5.88 1.97 -9.84
C ASP A 52 -5.51 3.00 -8.75
N GLY A 53 -4.48 2.75 -7.96
CA GLY A 53 -4.02 3.68 -6.93
C GLY A 53 -2.66 3.36 -6.32
N PHE A 54 -2.12 4.33 -5.58
CA PHE A 54 -0.77 4.23 -5.00
C PHE A 54 -0.74 4.60 -3.54
N PHE A 55 -0.06 3.74 -2.77
CA PHE A 55 0.33 3.99 -1.40
C PHE A 55 1.78 4.48 -1.37
N ILE A 56 1.96 5.77 -1.08
CA ILE A 56 3.24 6.47 -1.19
C ILE A 56 3.92 6.58 0.17
N SER A 57 5.23 6.39 0.19
CA SER A 57 6.08 6.48 1.39
C SER A 57 5.54 5.66 2.57
N GLY A 58 5.07 4.45 2.26
CA GLY A 58 4.83 3.43 3.27
C GLY A 58 6.11 2.66 3.62
N LYS A 59 5.96 1.49 4.24
CA LYS A 59 7.09 0.62 4.62
C LYS A 59 7.92 0.21 3.39
N GLN A 60 7.27 -0.16 2.28
CA GLN A 60 7.94 -0.51 1.03
C GLN A 60 8.72 0.68 0.43
N GLY A 61 8.20 1.91 0.58
CA GLY A 61 8.86 3.13 0.18
C GLY A 61 9.95 3.61 1.15
N GLU A 62 10.31 2.80 2.16
CA GLU A 62 11.37 3.09 3.13
C GLU A 62 11.19 4.42 3.88
N PHE A 63 9.93 4.79 4.24
CA PHE A 63 9.64 6.06 4.90
C PHE A 63 10.47 6.32 6.16
N PHE A 64 10.85 5.25 6.87
CA PHE A 64 11.66 5.29 8.09
C PHE A 64 13.12 5.75 7.85
N SER A 65 13.57 5.78 6.59
CA SER A 65 14.91 6.25 6.19
C SER A 65 14.86 7.58 5.44
N MET A 66 13.68 8.17 5.29
CA MET A 66 13.46 9.42 4.56
C MET A 66 13.33 10.60 5.52
N SER A 67 13.89 11.74 5.12
CA SER A 67 13.62 13.01 5.78
C SER A 67 12.16 13.46 5.54
N LEU A 68 11.70 14.39 6.37
CA LEU A 68 10.36 14.97 6.21
C LEU A 68 10.17 15.60 4.82
N GLU A 69 11.18 16.31 4.32
CA GLU A 69 11.14 16.97 3.02
C GLU A 69 11.14 15.97 1.86
N GLU A 70 11.87 14.86 1.95
CA GLU A 70 11.81 13.80 0.95
C GLU A 70 10.44 13.11 0.92
N ARG A 71 9.82 12.91 2.08
CA ARG A 71 8.45 12.36 2.16
C ARG A 71 7.46 13.31 1.49
N LYS A 72 7.51 14.61 1.80
CA LYS A 72 6.69 15.64 1.14
C LYS A 72 6.93 15.64 -0.38
N LYS A 73 8.19 15.55 -0.82
CA LYS A 73 8.53 15.52 -2.24
C LYS A 73 7.93 14.29 -2.93
N SER A 74 8.02 13.10 -2.34
CA SER A 74 7.43 11.90 -2.92
C SER A 74 5.89 11.96 -2.98
N PHE A 75 5.24 12.61 -2.01
CA PHE A 75 3.80 12.86 -2.04
C PHE A 75 3.42 13.76 -3.22
N LEU A 76 4.14 14.87 -3.38
CA LEU A 76 3.90 15.81 -4.49
C LEU A 76 4.07 15.14 -5.84
N ILE A 77 5.18 14.40 -6.04
CA ILE A 77 5.43 13.64 -7.27
C ILE A 77 4.26 12.70 -7.57
N ALA A 78 3.79 11.95 -6.58
CA ALA A 78 2.71 11.00 -6.79
C ALA A 78 1.39 11.69 -7.16
N VAL A 79 1.05 12.80 -6.52
CA VAL A 79 -0.16 13.58 -6.84
C VAL A 79 -0.07 14.17 -8.26
N GLU A 80 1.08 14.74 -8.63
CA GLU A 80 1.31 15.30 -9.97
C GLU A 80 1.21 14.23 -11.07
N GLU A 81 1.88 13.08 -10.89
CA GLU A 81 1.89 12.02 -11.90
C GLU A 81 0.56 11.25 -11.99
N SER A 82 -0.17 11.16 -10.88
CA SER A 82 -1.49 10.53 -10.91
C SER A 82 -2.52 11.33 -11.69
N ASP A 83 -2.47 12.65 -11.65
CA ASP A 83 -3.29 13.59 -12.44
C ASP A 83 -4.77 13.16 -12.61
N GLY A 84 -5.35 12.59 -11.55
CA GLY A 84 -6.71 12.07 -11.54
C GLY A 84 -6.92 10.72 -12.25
N LYS A 85 -5.91 10.13 -12.89
CA LYS A 85 -5.97 8.81 -13.53
C LYS A 85 -5.88 7.67 -12.51
N ALA A 86 -5.16 7.89 -11.41
CA ALA A 86 -5.05 6.96 -10.30
C ALA A 86 -5.31 7.70 -8.97
N GLN A 87 -5.71 6.96 -7.95
CA GLN A 87 -5.91 7.53 -6.62
C GLN A 87 -4.61 7.52 -5.82
N THR A 88 -4.45 8.44 -4.88
CA THR A 88 -3.27 8.53 -4.02
C THR A 88 -3.63 8.41 -2.54
N ILE A 89 -2.93 7.54 -1.83
CA ILE A 89 -2.92 7.49 -0.37
C ILE A 89 -1.49 7.66 0.11
N VAL A 90 -1.21 8.69 0.90
CA VAL A 90 0.15 9.02 1.35
C VAL A 90 0.34 8.71 2.82
N SER A 91 1.49 8.14 3.19
CA SER A 91 1.76 7.74 4.58
C SER A 91 2.22 8.92 5.42
N CYS A 92 1.37 9.35 6.31
CA CYS A 92 1.70 10.36 7.33
C CYS A 92 2.19 9.73 8.64
N SER A 93 2.47 8.43 8.63
CA SER A 93 2.86 7.67 9.83
C SER A 93 4.16 8.16 10.45
N ASP A 94 4.14 8.47 11.73
CA ASP A 94 5.30 8.85 12.54
C ASP A 94 4.98 8.61 14.03
N GLN A 95 6.00 8.48 14.88
CA GLN A 95 5.81 8.44 16.32
C GLN A 95 5.57 9.84 16.92
N ASN A 96 6.06 10.87 16.27
CA ASN A 96 5.81 12.25 16.66
C ASN A 96 4.50 12.74 16.04
N PHE A 97 3.49 12.97 16.86
CA PHE A 97 2.19 13.46 16.42
C PHE A 97 2.26 14.79 15.64
N GLY A 98 3.20 15.68 16.01
CA GLY A 98 3.45 16.93 15.27
C GLY A 98 3.87 16.66 13.82
N THR A 99 4.76 15.68 13.59
CA THR A 99 5.19 15.23 12.26
C THR A 99 4.02 14.63 11.48
N VAL A 100 3.17 13.80 12.14
CA VAL A 100 1.96 13.25 11.52
C VAL A 100 1.05 14.38 11.02
N MET A 101 0.81 15.38 11.87
CA MET A 101 -0.04 16.54 11.53
C MET A 101 0.54 17.42 10.42
N GLU A 102 1.86 17.62 10.41
CA GLU A 102 2.54 18.39 9.38
C GLU A 102 2.43 17.70 8.01
N LEU A 103 2.70 16.40 7.94
CA LEU A 103 2.56 15.60 6.72
C LEU A 103 1.10 15.56 6.25
N ALA A 104 0.16 15.38 7.16
CA ALA A 104 -1.27 15.30 6.82
C ALA A 104 -1.80 16.62 6.25
N LYS A 105 -1.44 17.76 6.85
CA LYS A 105 -1.80 19.09 6.33
C LYS A 105 -1.13 19.36 4.99
N TYR A 106 0.12 18.94 4.82
CA TYR A 106 0.78 19.03 3.53
C TYR A 106 0.06 18.21 2.47
N ALA A 107 -0.33 16.97 2.78
CA ALA A 107 -1.10 16.10 1.88
C ALA A 107 -2.45 16.74 1.47
N GLU A 108 -3.19 17.35 2.42
CA GLU A 108 -4.40 18.11 2.13
C GLU A 108 -4.13 19.26 1.13
N ASN A 109 -3.06 20.02 1.38
CA ASN A 109 -2.73 21.21 0.58
C ASN A 109 -2.35 20.88 -0.86
N ILE A 110 -1.61 19.79 -1.07
CA ILE A 110 -1.21 19.35 -2.44
C ILE A 110 -2.30 18.57 -3.16
N GLY A 111 -3.43 18.25 -2.50
CA GLY A 111 -4.56 17.55 -3.11
C GLY A 111 -4.43 16.05 -3.19
N ALA A 112 -3.68 15.40 -2.30
CA ALA A 112 -3.72 13.94 -2.14
C ALA A 112 -5.17 13.48 -1.86
N ASP A 113 -5.53 12.28 -2.34
CA ASP A 113 -6.90 11.79 -2.16
C ASP A 113 -7.15 11.35 -0.72
N TYR A 114 -6.18 10.66 -0.11
CA TYR A 114 -6.27 10.13 1.26
C TYR A 114 -4.92 10.17 1.96
N ILE A 115 -4.95 10.06 3.28
CA ILE A 115 -3.77 9.75 4.09
C ILE A 115 -3.93 8.40 4.78
N VAL A 116 -2.81 7.78 5.10
CA VAL A 116 -2.78 6.62 6.00
C VAL A 116 -1.90 6.90 7.19
N VAL A 117 -2.38 6.52 8.37
CA VAL A 117 -1.66 6.70 9.63
C VAL A 117 -1.57 5.35 10.35
N HIS A 118 -0.33 4.90 10.54
CA HIS A 118 -0.03 3.69 11.31
C HIS A 118 -0.35 3.90 12.78
N ALA A 119 -0.92 2.89 13.43
CA ALA A 119 -1.09 2.91 14.87
C ALA A 119 0.28 3.09 15.56
N PRO A 120 0.44 4.06 16.48
CA PRO A 120 1.74 4.36 17.08
C PRO A 120 2.21 3.19 17.95
N VAL A 121 3.54 3.08 18.14
CA VAL A 121 4.12 2.10 19.07
C VAL A 121 3.80 2.55 20.51
N LEU A 122 3.14 1.69 21.28
CA LEU A 122 2.64 2.01 22.62
C LEU A 122 3.10 0.98 23.67
N ASN A 123 4.39 0.67 23.69
CA ASN A 123 4.95 -0.35 24.57
C ASN A 123 4.85 0.01 26.07
N PHE A 124 4.74 1.30 26.39
CA PHE A 124 4.68 1.85 27.75
C PHE A 124 3.24 2.15 28.22
N VAL A 125 2.23 1.91 27.39
CA VAL A 125 0.83 2.21 27.71
C VAL A 125 0.08 0.92 28.03
N SER A 126 -0.62 0.89 29.16
CA SER A 126 -1.43 -0.25 29.58
C SER A 126 -2.80 -0.27 28.91
N ASP A 127 -3.47 0.88 28.79
CA ASP A 127 -4.76 1.02 28.11
C ASP A 127 -4.56 1.63 26.71
N ARG A 128 -4.34 0.75 25.74
CA ARG A 128 -4.19 1.15 24.33
C ARG A 128 -5.50 1.57 23.69
N ARG A 129 -6.63 1.08 24.21
CA ARG A 129 -7.95 1.34 23.62
C ARG A 129 -8.28 2.83 23.70
N GLU A 130 -8.27 3.41 24.89
CA GLU A 130 -8.56 4.83 25.09
C GLU A 130 -7.57 5.72 24.35
N VAL A 131 -6.28 5.38 24.41
CA VAL A 131 -5.24 6.13 23.70
C VAL A 131 -5.47 6.16 22.18
N LEU A 132 -5.83 5.03 21.57
CA LEU A 132 -6.05 4.95 20.12
C LEU A 132 -7.35 5.66 19.71
N ILE A 133 -8.40 5.57 20.48
CA ILE A 133 -9.63 6.33 20.23
C ILE A 133 -9.33 7.83 20.25
N ASN A 134 -8.63 8.31 21.28
CA ASN A 134 -8.25 9.71 21.40
C ASN A 134 -7.31 10.16 20.28
N TYR A 135 -6.32 9.32 19.92
CA TYR A 135 -5.38 9.59 18.85
C TYR A 135 -6.08 9.81 17.50
N TYR A 136 -6.94 8.89 17.08
CA TYR A 136 -7.66 9.01 15.81
C TYR A 136 -8.76 10.07 15.88
N SER A 137 -9.38 10.32 17.03
CA SER A 137 -10.33 11.41 17.24
C SER A 137 -9.67 12.76 17.05
N GLU A 138 -8.46 12.93 17.58
CA GLU A 138 -7.69 14.17 17.43
C GLU A 138 -7.27 14.41 15.97
N LEU A 139 -6.82 13.37 15.27
CA LEU A 139 -6.54 13.44 13.83
C LEU A 139 -7.80 13.82 13.05
N SER A 140 -8.89 13.08 13.29
CA SER A 140 -10.15 13.34 12.62
C SER A 140 -10.66 14.76 12.87
N SER A 141 -10.56 15.28 14.09
CA SER A 141 -11.06 16.62 14.43
C SER A 141 -10.35 17.74 13.67
N LYS A 142 -9.05 17.59 13.41
CA LYS A 142 -8.16 18.61 12.84
C LYS A 142 -7.94 18.53 11.32
N LEU A 143 -8.39 17.46 10.67
CA LEU A 143 -8.17 17.17 9.26
C LEU A 143 -9.50 17.01 8.52
N ASN A 144 -9.52 17.42 7.24
CA ASN A 144 -10.67 17.25 6.36
C ASN A 144 -10.49 16.08 5.38
N ILE A 145 -9.24 15.66 5.15
CA ILE A 145 -8.90 14.54 4.27
C ILE A 145 -9.36 13.20 4.86
N GLY A 146 -9.73 12.25 4.00
CA GLY A 146 -10.05 10.89 4.40
C GLY A 146 -8.81 10.18 4.97
N ILE A 147 -8.99 9.56 6.13
CA ILE A 147 -7.93 8.91 6.90
C ILE A 147 -8.14 7.40 6.83
N ALA A 148 -7.13 6.68 6.35
CA ALA A 148 -7.04 5.24 6.53
C ALA A 148 -6.23 4.93 7.80
N MET A 149 -6.77 4.10 8.67
CA MET A 149 -6.00 3.48 9.74
C MET A 149 -5.03 2.45 9.16
N TRP A 150 -3.96 2.15 9.89
CA TRP A 150 -3.07 1.05 9.55
C TRP A 150 -2.68 0.27 10.80
N SER A 151 -3.15 -0.97 10.91
CA SER A 151 -2.76 -1.90 11.96
C SER A 151 -1.83 -2.97 11.40
N HIS A 152 -0.64 -3.08 11.99
CA HIS A 152 0.40 -4.00 11.58
C HIS A 152 1.22 -4.44 12.81
N PRO A 153 1.76 -5.67 12.85
CA PRO A 153 2.58 -6.15 13.96
C PRO A 153 3.77 -5.25 14.34
N ASP A 154 4.25 -4.40 13.43
CA ASP A 154 5.35 -3.46 13.68
C ASP A 154 5.05 -2.45 14.80
N SER A 155 3.78 -2.19 15.14
CA SER A 155 3.42 -1.37 16.31
C SER A 155 3.62 -2.09 17.64
N GLY A 156 3.94 -3.39 17.61
CA GLY A 156 4.07 -4.24 18.78
C GLY A 156 2.73 -4.81 19.30
N TYR A 157 1.63 -4.52 18.61
CA TYR A 157 0.29 -5.03 18.89
C TYR A 157 -0.59 -4.97 17.63
N LEU A 158 -1.72 -5.62 17.65
CA LEU A 158 -2.76 -5.50 16.63
C LEU A 158 -3.96 -4.79 17.23
N MET A 159 -4.61 -3.93 16.45
CA MET A 159 -5.87 -3.30 16.85
C MET A 159 -7.00 -4.33 16.72
N GLU A 160 -7.80 -4.49 17.78
CA GLU A 160 -8.94 -5.41 17.77
C GLU A 160 -10.04 -4.94 16.81
N PRO A 161 -10.80 -5.85 16.18
CA PRO A 161 -11.88 -5.49 15.25
C PRO A 161 -12.91 -4.55 15.86
N GLU A 162 -13.31 -4.76 17.11
CA GLU A 162 -14.27 -3.95 17.83
C GLU A 162 -13.75 -2.51 18.08
N LEU A 163 -12.46 -2.36 18.36
CA LEU A 163 -11.82 -1.05 18.48
C LEU A 163 -11.77 -0.32 17.13
N CYS A 164 -11.39 -1.02 16.06
CA CYS A 164 -11.38 -0.45 14.71
C CYS A 164 -12.77 -0.01 14.28
N ASN A 165 -13.79 -0.82 14.59
CA ASN A 165 -15.20 -0.52 14.33
C ASN A 165 -15.68 0.73 15.10
N GLU A 166 -15.25 0.93 16.34
CA GLU A 166 -15.58 2.13 17.11
C GLU A 166 -14.92 3.39 16.51
N ILE A 167 -13.64 3.32 16.19
CA ILE A 167 -12.91 4.42 15.53
C ILE A 167 -13.50 4.74 14.16
N ALA A 168 -14.03 3.76 13.45
CA ALA A 168 -14.71 3.93 12.16
C ALA A 168 -15.98 4.79 12.23
N ASN A 169 -16.52 5.11 13.41
CA ASN A 169 -17.63 6.06 13.55
C ASN A 169 -17.19 7.52 13.36
N LEU A 170 -15.90 7.82 13.43
CA LEU A 170 -15.38 9.16 13.16
C LEU A 170 -15.63 9.55 11.69
N GLU A 171 -15.92 10.82 11.45
CA GLU A 171 -16.49 11.35 10.20
C GLU A 171 -15.65 11.03 8.96
N ASN A 172 -14.32 11.18 9.04
CA ASN A 172 -13.39 10.99 7.93
C ASN A 172 -12.42 9.81 8.09
N ILE A 173 -12.71 8.87 8.97
CA ILE A 173 -12.06 7.56 8.98
C ILE A 173 -12.75 6.71 7.91
N VAL A 174 -12.06 6.48 6.79
CA VAL A 174 -12.66 5.93 5.57
C VAL A 174 -12.25 4.48 5.29
N ALA A 175 -11.06 4.08 5.72
CA ALA A 175 -10.50 2.77 5.41
C ALA A 175 -9.56 2.27 6.52
N ILE A 176 -9.20 1.01 6.43
CA ILE A 176 -8.11 0.44 7.22
C ILE A 176 -7.26 -0.51 6.37
N LYS A 177 -5.94 -0.31 6.41
CA LYS A 177 -4.97 -1.32 5.99
C LYS A 177 -4.73 -2.26 7.17
N TYR A 178 -5.36 -3.44 7.12
CA TYR A 178 -5.47 -4.33 8.27
C TYR A 178 -4.64 -5.60 8.06
N SER A 179 -3.34 -5.50 8.41
CA SER A 179 -2.36 -6.57 8.27
C SER A 179 -2.38 -7.51 9.49
N VAL A 180 -3.44 -8.29 9.60
CA VAL A 180 -3.79 -9.14 10.73
C VAL A 180 -4.21 -10.53 10.25
N PRO A 181 -4.37 -11.53 11.13
CA PRO A 181 -4.95 -12.82 10.77
C PRO A 181 -6.33 -12.68 10.12
N ARG A 182 -6.67 -13.62 9.21
CA ARG A 182 -7.90 -13.59 8.41
C ARG A 182 -9.17 -13.42 9.26
N GLU A 183 -9.28 -14.10 10.39
CA GLU A 183 -10.45 -14.03 11.26
C GLU A 183 -10.70 -12.61 11.79
N MET A 184 -9.66 -11.85 12.07
CA MET A 184 -9.80 -10.47 12.53
C MET A 184 -10.33 -9.54 11.43
N TYR A 185 -9.77 -9.60 10.21
CA TYR A 185 -10.26 -8.72 9.15
C TYR A 185 -11.64 -9.15 8.62
N LYS A 186 -11.96 -10.44 8.63
CA LYS A 186 -13.30 -10.94 8.36
C LYS A 186 -14.30 -10.38 9.38
N ARG A 187 -13.98 -10.49 10.68
CA ARG A 187 -14.80 -9.95 11.75
C ARG A 187 -15.01 -8.45 11.61
N LEU A 188 -13.96 -7.68 11.29
CA LEU A 188 -14.10 -6.24 11.10
C LEU A 188 -14.96 -5.91 9.87
N THR A 189 -14.83 -6.67 8.78
CA THR A 189 -15.68 -6.51 7.60
C THR A 189 -17.16 -6.71 7.98
N GLU A 190 -17.50 -7.75 8.75
CA GLU A 190 -18.85 -7.99 9.23
C GLU A 190 -19.41 -6.84 10.09
N LEU A 191 -18.55 -6.22 10.91
CA LEU A 191 -18.94 -5.14 11.82
C LEU A 191 -19.10 -3.77 11.16
N ALA A 192 -18.36 -3.48 10.08
CA ALA A 192 -18.15 -2.11 9.62
C ALA A 192 -18.21 -1.91 8.09
N ASN A 193 -18.64 -2.91 7.30
CA ASN A 193 -18.66 -2.85 5.84
C ASN A 193 -19.55 -1.73 5.24
N ASP A 194 -20.41 -1.14 6.02
CA ASP A 194 -21.29 -0.03 5.65
C ASP A 194 -20.64 1.35 5.80
N ARG A 195 -19.49 1.45 6.50
CA ARG A 195 -18.85 2.74 6.85
C ARG A 195 -17.32 2.74 6.84
N LEU A 196 -16.68 1.58 6.68
CA LEU A 196 -15.22 1.43 6.65
C LEU A 196 -14.80 0.45 5.55
N ILE A 197 -13.91 0.88 4.69
CA ILE A 197 -13.29 -0.01 3.71
C ILE A 197 -12.19 -0.80 4.40
N VAL A 198 -12.39 -2.12 4.55
CA VAL A 198 -11.39 -3.02 5.12
C VAL A 198 -10.57 -3.63 3.99
N SER A 199 -9.24 -3.62 4.12
CA SER A 199 -8.35 -4.24 3.16
C SER A 199 -7.05 -4.71 3.82
N THR A 200 -6.33 -5.61 3.15
CA THR A 200 -5.04 -6.14 3.60
C THR A 200 -3.99 -6.09 2.49
N ALA A 201 -2.73 -6.25 2.88
CA ALA A 201 -1.59 -6.29 1.97
C ALA A 201 -1.30 -7.69 1.39
N SER A 202 -2.08 -8.71 1.76
CA SER A 202 -1.89 -10.09 1.28
C SER A 202 -2.47 -10.25 -0.12
N GLU A 203 -1.59 -10.33 -1.13
CA GLU A 203 -1.99 -10.59 -2.51
C GLU A 203 -2.54 -12.01 -2.66
N ASN A 204 -2.00 -12.98 -1.93
CA ASN A 204 -2.46 -14.37 -1.97
C ASN A 204 -3.93 -14.52 -1.54
N ASP A 205 -4.41 -13.66 -0.64
CA ASP A 205 -5.79 -13.70 -0.14
C ASP A 205 -6.75 -12.87 -1.00
N TRP A 206 -6.24 -12.09 -1.96
CA TRP A 206 -7.02 -11.06 -2.65
C TRP A 206 -8.21 -11.65 -3.41
N HIS A 207 -7.99 -12.69 -4.23
CA HIS A 207 -9.07 -13.36 -4.96
C HIS A 207 -10.15 -13.92 -4.01
N GLN A 208 -9.72 -14.60 -2.95
CA GLN A 208 -10.65 -15.15 -1.95
C GLN A 208 -11.42 -14.05 -1.21
N ASN A 209 -10.77 -12.91 -0.91
CA ASN A 209 -11.41 -11.78 -0.23
C ASN A 209 -12.47 -11.10 -1.12
N ILE A 210 -12.25 -11.01 -2.43
CA ILE A 210 -13.30 -10.56 -3.36
C ILE A 210 -14.50 -11.51 -3.30
N GLN A 211 -14.26 -12.82 -3.39
CA GLN A 211 -15.31 -13.83 -3.48
C GLN A 211 -16.11 -13.97 -2.20
N GLU A 212 -15.44 -14.02 -1.05
CA GLU A 212 -16.09 -14.33 0.23
C GLU A 212 -16.53 -13.09 1.02
N LEU A 213 -15.85 -11.96 0.85
CA LEU A 213 -16.07 -10.74 1.63
C LEU A 213 -16.58 -9.56 0.79
N ASP A 214 -16.80 -9.76 -0.52
CA ASP A 214 -17.18 -8.73 -1.50
C ASP A 214 -16.27 -7.50 -1.48
N TRP A 215 -14.98 -7.69 -1.17
CA TRP A 215 -14.02 -6.60 -1.12
C TRP A 215 -13.80 -6.00 -2.50
N LYS A 216 -13.66 -4.68 -2.55
CA LYS A 216 -13.45 -3.91 -3.78
C LYS A 216 -12.05 -3.30 -3.87
N LEU A 217 -11.29 -3.30 -2.78
CA LEU A 217 -9.98 -2.67 -2.70
C LEU A 217 -8.91 -3.65 -2.24
N TYR A 218 -7.83 -3.78 -3.02
CA TYR A 218 -6.56 -4.34 -2.57
C TYR A 218 -5.64 -3.20 -2.10
N LEU A 219 -5.42 -3.05 -0.79
CA LEU A 219 -4.61 -1.99 -0.19
C LEU A 219 -3.51 -2.59 0.68
N CYS A 220 -2.39 -2.65 0.33
CA CYS A 220 -1.57 -2.74 -0.87
C CYS A 220 -0.20 -3.27 -0.45
N SER A 221 0.47 -3.85 -1.37
CA SER A 221 1.91 -4.08 -1.30
C SER A 221 2.48 -3.92 -2.72
N SER A 222 3.68 -4.40 -2.98
CA SER A 222 4.33 -4.19 -4.28
C SER A 222 3.93 -5.17 -5.42
N PRO A 223 3.19 -6.29 -5.19
CA PRO A 223 2.80 -7.22 -6.26
C PRO A 223 2.20 -6.58 -7.51
N PRO A 224 1.33 -5.55 -7.45
CA PRO A 224 0.73 -5.00 -8.65
C PRO A 224 1.71 -4.56 -9.74
N PHE A 225 2.92 -4.12 -9.38
CA PHE A 225 3.95 -3.77 -10.36
C PHE A 225 5.14 -4.74 -10.40
N LEU A 226 5.18 -5.74 -9.51
CA LEU A 226 6.23 -6.77 -9.48
C LEU A 226 5.80 -8.08 -10.12
N LEU A 227 4.48 -8.35 -10.20
CA LEU A 227 3.91 -9.57 -10.80
C LEU A 227 3.21 -9.30 -12.14
N GLN A 228 3.35 -8.09 -12.68
CA GLN A 228 2.75 -7.68 -13.94
C GLN A 228 3.75 -6.96 -14.84
N THR A 229 3.49 -7.04 -16.14
CA THR A 229 4.16 -6.25 -17.18
C THR A 229 3.11 -5.67 -18.12
N LYS A 230 3.53 -4.81 -19.05
CA LYS A 230 2.64 -4.30 -20.09
C LYS A 230 1.94 -5.42 -20.88
N ASN A 231 2.62 -6.54 -21.09
CA ASN A 231 2.13 -7.67 -21.89
C ASN A 231 1.52 -8.79 -21.02
N ASP A 232 1.67 -8.75 -19.72
CA ASP A 232 1.16 -9.74 -18.77
C ASP A 232 0.50 -9.06 -17.56
N LYS A 233 -0.78 -8.75 -17.69
CA LYS A 233 -1.60 -8.11 -16.64
C LYS A 233 -2.56 -9.10 -15.97
N ARG A 234 -2.05 -10.29 -15.64
CA ARG A 234 -2.89 -11.34 -15.03
C ARG A 234 -3.52 -10.93 -13.70
N MET A 235 -2.82 -10.13 -12.86
CA MET A 235 -3.39 -9.66 -11.60
C MET A 235 -4.60 -8.73 -11.83
N LYS A 236 -4.48 -7.77 -12.73
CA LYS A 236 -5.61 -6.92 -13.13
C LYS A 236 -6.74 -7.73 -13.72
N LYS A 237 -6.43 -8.65 -14.64
CA LYS A 237 -7.41 -9.48 -15.34
C LYS A 237 -8.22 -10.37 -14.41
N TYR A 238 -7.57 -11.08 -13.46
CA TYR A 238 -8.33 -11.91 -12.53
C TYR A 238 -9.16 -11.08 -11.56
N THR A 239 -8.67 -9.90 -11.17
CA THR A 239 -9.41 -8.95 -10.33
C THR A 239 -10.68 -8.47 -11.03
N ASP A 240 -10.58 -8.05 -12.29
CA ASP A 240 -11.72 -7.57 -13.08
C ASP A 240 -12.77 -8.66 -13.31
N LEU A 241 -12.35 -9.90 -13.55
CA LEU A 241 -13.25 -11.05 -13.66
C LEU A 241 -13.95 -11.35 -12.33
N ALA A 242 -13.21 -11.34 -11.22
CA ALA A 242 -13.79 -11.55 -9.89
C ALA A 242 -14.83 -10.46 -9.54
N PHE A 243 -14.56 -9.20 -9.88
CA PHE A 243 -15.53 -8.10 -9.70
C PHE A 243 -16.83 -8.30 -10.52
N ARG A 244 -16.72 -8.96 -11.68
CA ARG A 244 -17.88 -9.36 -12.49
C ARG A 244 -18.53 -10.67 -12.02
N LYS A 245 -18.04 -11.26 -10.91
CA LYS A 245 -18.47 -12.54 -10.33
C LYS A 245 -18.19 -13.76 -11.23
N ASP A 246 -17.30 -13.63 -12.20
CA ASP A 246 -16.79 -14.75 -13.00
C ASP A 246 -15.62 -15.41 -12.22
N PHE A 247 -15.98 -16.07 -11.11
CA PHE A 247 -15.00 -16.63 -10.18
C PHE A 247 -14.24 -17.83 -10.75
N GLU A 248 -14.83 -18.60 -11.65
CA GLU A 248 -14.18 -19.75 -12.28
C GLU A 248 -13.00 -19.29 -13.15
N ASN A 249 -13.25 -18.42 -14.13
CA ASN A 249 -12.21 -17.90 -15.00
C ASN A 249 -11.20 -17.04 -14.23
N SER A 250 -11.65 -16.26 -13.26
CA SER A 250 -10.81 -15.49 -12.37
C SER A 250 -9.83 -16.37 -11.61
N LYS A 251 -10.30 -17.49 -11.04
CA LYS A 251 -9.46 -18.43 -10.29
C LYS A 251 -8.40 -19.07 -11.17
N LEU A 252 -8.75 -19.50 -12.40
CA LEU A 252 -7.79 -20.07 -13.34
C LEU A 252 -6.63 -19.10 -13.63
N ILE A 253 -6.94 -17.83 -13.86
CA ILE A 253 -5.92 -16.80 -14.11
C ILE A 253 -5.12 -16.50 -12.86
N CYS A 254 -5.77 -16.37 -11.71
CA CYS A 254 -5.10 -16.18 -10.43
C CYS A 254 -4.09 -17.29 -10.14
N ASP A 255 -4.49 -18.56 -10.34
CA ASP A 255 -3.63 -19.71 -10.11
C ASP A 255 -2.45 -19.78 -11.11
N SER A 256 -2.64 -19.30 -12.33
CA SER A 256 -1.54 -19.22 -13.32
C SER A 256 -0.40 -18.29 -12.90
N LEU A 257 -0.62 -17.39 -11.93
CA LEU A 257 0.41 -16.54 -11.32
C LEU A 257 1.26 -17.26 -10.27
N ASN A 258 0.90 -18.47 -9.84
CA ASN A 258 1.61 -19.14 -8.75
C ASN A 258 3.10 -19.36 -9.08
N VAL A 259 3.45 -19.69 -10.31
CA VAL A 259 4.85 -19.83 -10.72
C VAL A 259 5.65 -18.52 -10.53
N VAL A 260 5.03 -17.36 -10.77
CA VAL A 260 5.66 -16.07 -10.57
C VAL A 260 5.78 -15.76 -9.08
N ARG A 261 4.70 -16.01 -8.30
CA ARG A 261 4.70 -15.83 -6.84
C ARG A 261 5.77 -16.66 -6.15
N GLU A 262 5.89 -17.93 -6.55
CA GLU A 262 6.90 -18.84 -6.03
C GLU A 262 8.31 -18.37 -6.37
N ALA A 263 8.58 -18.04 -7.62
CA ALA A 263 9.87 -17.52 -8.06
C ALA A 263 10.26 -16.25 -7.27
N PHE A 264 9.33 -15.30 -7.13
CA PHE A 264 9.51 -14.09 -6.34
C PHE A 264 9.73 -14.38 -4.86
N HIS A 265 8.94 -15.26 -4.26
CA HIS A 265 9.01 -15.57 -2.84
C HIS A 265 10.30 -16.31 -2.46
N TYR A 266 10.62 -17.39 -3.18
CA TYR A 266 11.75 -18.25 -2.85
C TYR A 266 13.12 -17.66 -3.23
N SER A 267 13.17 -16.68 -4.13
CA SER A 267 14.41 -15.96 -4.46
C SER A 267 14.79 -14.90 -3.45
N LYS A 268 13.90 -14.54 -2.52
CA LYS A 268 14.10 -13.45 -1.56
C LYS A 268 15.13 -13.82 -0.49
N PRO A 269 16.29 -13.11 -0.40
CA PRO A 269 17.26 -13.33 0.65
C PRO A 269 16.69 -12.93 2.02
N GLN A 270 17.12 -13.65 3.06
CA GLN A 270 16.72 -13.33 4.42
C GLN A 270 17.17 -11.90 4.81
N GLY A 271 16.27 -11.13 5.42
CA GLY A 271 16.56 -9.79 5.93
C GLY A 271 16.71 -8.69 4.87
N LYS A 272 16.47 -8.98 3.57
CA LYS A 272 16.67 -8.02 2.48
C LYS A 272 15.43 -7.82 1.59
N PRO A 273 14.23 -7.64 2.15
CA PRO A 273 13.01 -7.57 1.35
C PRO A 273 13.00 -6.38 0.38
N HIS A 274 13.48 -5.20 0.80
CA HIS A 274 13.48 -4.01 -0.05
C HIS A 274 14.48 -4.13 -1.21
N ALA A 275 15.71 -4.57 -0.94
CA ALA A 275 16.72 -4.78 -1.97
C ALA A 275 16.29 -5.85 -3.00
N HIS A 276 15.62 -6.92 -2.53
CA HIS A 276 15.05 -7.93 -3.41
C HIS A 276 13.97 -7.34 -4.32
N GLN A 277 12.99 -6.61 -3.78
CA GLN A 277 11.90 -6.00 -4.54
C GLN A 277 12.42 -5.00 -5.57
N LYS A 278 13.36 -4.13 -5.18
CA LYS A 278 13.99 -3.15 -6.08
C LYS A 278 14.75 -3.83 -7.22
N TYR A 279 15.49 -4.88 -6.93
CA TYR A 279 16.21 -5.60 -7.99
C TYR A 279 15.25 -6.36 -8.92
N TRP A 280 14.19 -6.97 -8.41
CA TRP A 280 13.14 -7.57 -9.22
C TRP A 280 12.47 -6.54 -10.13
N GLN A 281 12.23 -5.35 -9.61
CA GLN A 281 11.73 -4.20 -10.35
C GLN A 281 12.68 -3.79 -11.49
N GLU A 282 14.01 -3.78 -11.26
CA GLU A 282 15.01 -3.54 -12.30
C GLU A 282 14.97 -4.61 -13.41
N LEU A 283 14.80 -5.88 -13.05
CA LEU A 283 14.66 -6.98 -14.01
C LEU A 283 13.39 -6.82 -14.88
N LEU A 284 12.36 -6.15 -14.38
CA LEU A 284 11.17 -5.77 -15.14
C LEU A 284 11.37 -4.54 -16.03
N GLY A 285 12.55 -3.91 -16.00
CA GLY A 285 12.85 -2.69 -16.77
C GLY A 285 12.38 -1.39 -16.12
N GLN A 286 12.03 -1.42 -14.82
CA GLN A 286 11.65 -0.27 -14.04
C GLN A 286 12.84 0.25 -13.23
N VAL A 287 12.72 1.43 -12.61
CA VAL A 287 13.80 2.02 -11.80
C VAL A 287 13.70 1.51 -10.36
N GLY A 288 14.60 0.61 -9.95
CA GLY A 288 14.69 0.08 -8.58
C GLY A 288 15.50 0.98 -7.65
N GLY A 289 16.72 1.26 -8.05
CA GLY A 289 17.66 2.09 -7.28
C GLY A 289 18.19 1.40 -6.01
N ARG A 290 18.92 2.14 -5.23
CA ARG A 290 19.53 1.65 -3.98
C ARG A 290 18.53 1.55 -2.84
N THR A 291 18.86 0.73 -1.84
CA THR A 291 18.22 0.79 -0.51
C THR A 291 18.98 1.72 0.41
N ARG A 292 18.31 2.25 1.45
CA ARG A 292 18.95 3.06 2.50
C ARG A 292 19.08 2.27 3.80
N PHE A 293 20.10 2.60 4.59
CA PHE A 293 20.21 2.06 5.94
C PHE A 293 18.90 2.31 6.74
N PRO A 294 18.48 1.33 7.57
CA PRO A 294 19.21 0.11 7.95
C PRO A 294 19.06 -1.07 6.97
N ASN A 295 18.40 -0.91 5.82
CA ASN A 295 18.27 -1.97 4.83
C ASN A 295 19.62 -2.35 4.22
N LEU A 296 19.80 -3.64 3.98
CA LEU A 296 21.02 -4.20 3.39
C LEU A 296 20.90 -4.33 1.88
N GLU A 297 21.98 -4.07 1.18
CA GLU A 297 22.13 -4.32 -0.25
C GLU A 297 22.28 -5.82 -0.57
N LEU A 298 21.95 -6.19 -1.82
CA LEU A 298 22.16 -7.54 -2.32
C LEU A 298 23.64 -7.78 -2.67
N THR A 299 24.15 -8.96 -2.35
CA THR A 299 25.42 -9.45 -2.87
C THR A 299 25.30 -9.84 -4.36
N LYS A 300 26.43 -10.03 -5.03
CA LYS A 300 26.47 -10.50 -6.43
C LYS A 300 25.79 -11.87 -6.60
N ASP A 301 26.01 -12.77 -5.66
CA ASP A 301 25.44 -14.13 -5.70
C ASP A 301 23.92 -14.10 -5.47
N GLU A 302 23.43 -13.23 -4.58
CA GLU A 302 22.00 -13.04 -4.36
C GLU A 302 21.33 -12.46 -5.61
N ARG A 303 21.93 -11.44 -6.24
CA ARG A 303 21.43 -10.88 -7.52
C ARG A 303 21.35 -11.98 -8.60
N LYS A 304 22.38 -12.81 -8.74
CA LYS A 304 22.38 -13.92 -9.71
C LYS A 304 21.26 -14.92 -9.44
N LYS A 305 21.03 -15.29 -8.18
CA LYS A 305 19.93 -16.21 -7.80
C LYS A 305 18.57 -15.61 -8.12
N ILE A 306 18.36 -14.34 -7.81
CA ILE A 306 17.12 -13.63 -8.12
C ILE A 306 16.88 -13.55 -9.62
N GLN A 307 17.92 -13.25 -10.42
CA GLN A 307 17.82 -13.20 -11.87
C GLN A 307 17.41 -14.55 -12.46
N ILE A 308 18.03 -15.66 -12.03
CA ILE A 308 17.65 -17.01 -12.48
C ILE A 308 16.18 -17.31 -12.14
N ALA A 309 15.74 -16.98 -10.94
CA ALA A 309 14.34 -17.17 -10.54
C ALA A 309 13.38 -16.31 -11.38
N PHE A 310 13.76 -15.06 -11.65
CA PHE A 310 12.98 -14.15 -12.50
C PHE A 310 12.83 -14.71 -13.92
N GLU A 311 13.90 -15.19 -14.53
CA GLU A 311 13.90 -15.81 -15.86
C GLU A 311 13.02 -17.08 -15.89
N ALA A 312 13.05 -17.87 -14.81
CA ALA A 312 12.21 -19.07 -14.67
C ALA A 312 10.73 -18.76 -14.38
N SER A 313 10.40 -17.56 -13.95
CA SER A 313 9.02 -17.17 -13.61
C SER A 313 8.08 -17.11 -14.79
N GLY A 314 8.63 -16.95 -16.01
CA GLY A 314 7.85 -16.82 -17.25
C GLY A 314 7.09 -15.50 -17.37
N LEU A 315 7.41 -14.47 -16.59
CA LEU A 315 6.87 -13.12 -16.81
C LEU A 315 7.30 -12.60 -18.17
N ILE A 316 6.33 -12.30 -19.02
CA ILE A 316 6.54 -11.78 -20.37
C ILE A 316 6.73 -10.26 -20.28
N LYS A 317 7.89 -9.76 -20.68
CA LYS A 317 8.21 -8.32 -20.70
C LYS A 317 7.44 -7.59 -21.80
#